data_cfd2ae48809b8def02f7fc6196214a54
#
_entry.id   cfd2ae48809b8def02f7fc6196214a54
#
_cell.length_a   1.000
_cell.length_b   1.000
_cell.length_c   1.000
_cell.angle_alpha   90.00
_cell.angle_beta   90.00
_cell.angle_gamma   90.00
#
_symmetry.space_group_name_H-M   'P 1'
#
loop_
_entity.id
_entity.type
_entity.pdbx_description
1 polymer ?
#
loop_
_entity_poly.entity_id
_entity_poly.type
_entity_poly.pdbx_seq_one_letter_code
_entity_poly.pdbx_strand_id
1 'polypeptide(L)'
;MKIYIQTDIEGVAGFCFFENRTNPSYENIQHRHRMYKLLTDEVNAAVKAAFDSGADEVFVNDSHGSGYNILFEELDPRCRIIHGRGFSANIWLPKLDSSIDAMVMVGMHAMGGTPNSITPHSRWEVNDGQMFLSECTMACALAGDLGVPAVMLSGDDKICAEAREKVPGIVAVEVKEALSAYQACSLIPSRACQLIYEGVKQGIARRHSIKPFVLQGPLRLNLLDSKGHVPPLERMGNTVEAKTITEAFDRFEASMAWTPGAIELPDGFQFP
;
A
#
# COMPACT_ATOMS: atom_id res chain seq x y z
N MET A 1 12.86 16.20 -9.74
CA MET A 1 11.76 15.81 -8.83
C MET A 1 11.81 14.30 -8.62
N LYS A 2 11.76 13.84 -7.35
CA LYS A 2 11.78 12.42 -6.99
C LYS A 2 10.40 11.98 -6.53
N ILE A 3 9.88 10.90 -7.08
CA ILE A 3 8.58 10.33 -6.74
C ILE A 3 8.76 8.94 -6.13
N TYR A 4 8.06 8.69 -5.02
CA TYR A 4 7.99 7.39 -4.38
C TYR A 4 6.61 6.77 -4.65
N ILE A 5 6.58 5.57 -5.21
CA ILE A 5 5.36 4.83 -5.49
C ILE A 5 5.33 3.61 -4.56
N GLN A 6 4.43 3.62 -3.58
CA GLN A 6 4.12 2.44 -2.78
C GLN A 6 3.04 1.63 -3.47
N THR A 7 3.16 0.31 -3.43
CA THR A 7 2.18 -0.58 -4.06
C THR A 7 1.58 -1.55 -3.07
N ASP A 8 0.34 -1.91 -3.34
CA ASP A 8 -0.38 -2.99 -2.72
C ASP A 8 -1.18 -3.73 -3.79
N ILE A 9 -1.78 -4.89 -3.50
CA ILE A 9 -2.43 -5.69 -4.54
C ILE A 9 -3.95 -5.76 -4.39
N GLU A 10 -4.45 -5.68 -3.18
CA GLU A 10 -5.88 -5.87 -2.87
C GLU A 10 -6.76 -4.80 -3.50
N GLY A 11 -6.25 -3.59 -3.66
CA GLY A 11 -6.96 -2.47 -4.27
C GLY A 11 -6.93 -2.43 -5.80
N VAL A 12 -6.15 -3.28 -6.45
CA VAL A 12 -6.01 -3.35 -7.92
C VAL A 12 -7.33 -3.71 -8.59
N ALA A 13 -7.63 -3.08 -9.73
CA ALA A 13 -8.80 -3.44 -10.52
C ALA A 13 -8.76 -4.91 -10.96
N GLY A 14 -9.82 -5.67 -10.67
CA GLY A 14 -9.91 -7.10 -10.96
C GLY A 14 -9.42 -8.02 -9.85
N PHE A 15 -8.79 -7.50 -8.78
CA PHE A 15 -8.52 -8.28 -7.59
C PHE A 15 -9.79 -8.37 -6.72
N CYS A 16 -10.11 -9.58 -6.25
CA CYS A 16 -11.21 -9.83 -5.30
C CYS A 16 -10.81 -10.79 -4.16
N PHE A 17 -9.86 -11.67 -4.38
CA PHE A 17 -9.42 -12.67 -3.41
C PHE A 17 -8.03 -13.21 -3.80
N PHE A 18 -7.32 -13.73 -2.81
CA PHE A 18 -6.05 -14.41 -3.04
C PHE A 18 -6.26 -15.82 -3.55
N GLU A 19 -5.31 -16.29 -4.35
CA GLU A 19 -5.22 -17.71 -4.69
C GLU A 19 -4.90 -18.56 -3.46
N ASN A 20 -5.23 -19.85 -3.52
CA ASN A 20 -4.79 -20.80 -2.50
C ASN A 20 -3.31 -21.16 -2.74
N ARG A 21 -2.41 -20.56 -1.96
CA ARG A 21 -0.95 -20.73 -2.10
C ARG A 21 -0.46 -22.12 -1.75
N THR A 22 -1.24 -22.89 -0.98
CA THR A 22 -0.90 -24.29 -0.62
C THR A 22 -1.36 -25.29 -1.67
N ASN A 23 -2.14 -24.87 -2.66
CA ASN A 23 -2.59 -25.70 -3.77
C ASN A 23 -1.84 -25.32 -5.05
N PRO A 24 -0.88 -26.13 -5.54
CA PRO A 24 -0.09 -25.84 -6.74
C PRO A 24 -0.84 -26.15 -8.05
N SER A 25 -2.19 -26.03 -8.06
CA SER A 25 -2.97 -26.23 -9.28
C SER A 25 -2.64 -25.18 -10.34
N TYR A 26 -2.84 -25.57 -11.60
CA TYR A 26 -2.65 -24.66 -12.74
C TYR A 26 -3.51 -23.38 -12.61
N GLU A 27 -4.74 -23.53 -12.16
CA GLU A 27 -5.68 -22.42 -11.97
C GLU A 27 -5.15 -21.41 -10.93
N ASN A 28 -4.61 -21.88 -9.79
CA ASN A 28 -4.02 -21.02 -8.77
C ASN A 28 -2.79 -20.27 -9.29
N ILE A 29 -1.92 -20.95 -10.05
CA ILE A 29 -0.73 -20.34 -10.67
C ILE A 29 -1.15 -19.26 -11.67
N GLN A 30 -2.14 -19.55 -12.52
CA GLN A 30 -2.66 -18.59 -13.50
C GLN A 30 -3.35 -17.40 -12.82
N HIS A 31 -4.09 -17.63 -11.73
CA HIS A 31 -4.72 -16.55 -10.98
C HIS A 31 -3.67 -15.62 -10.37
N ARG A 32 -2.64 -16.15 -9.72
CA ARG A 32 -1.51 -15.38 -9.17
C ARG A 32 -0.83 -14.54 -10.25
N HIS A 33 -0.45 -15.15 -11.35
CA HIS A 33 0.21 -14.45 -12.46
C HIS A 33 -0.67 -13.32 -13.02
N ARG A 34 -1.98 -13.57 -13.14
CA ARG A 34 -2.94 -12.56 -13.59
C ARG A 34 -2.97 -11.37 -12.62
N MET A 35 -2.97 -11.60 -11.29
CA MET A 35 -2.98 -10.51 -10.32
C MET A 35 -1.70 -9.69 -10.36
N TYR A 36 -0.55 -10.34 -10.51
CA TYR A 36 0.74 -9.67 -10.68
C TYR A 36 0.78 -8.83 -11.95
N LYS A 37 0.21 -9.35 -13.05
CA LYS A 37 0.12 -8.59 -14.31
C LYS A 37 -0.74 -7.33 -14.16
N LEU A 38 -1.92 -7.44 -13.52
CA LEU A 38 -2.80 -6.31 -13.29
C LEU A 38 -2.15 -5.24 -12.41
N LEU A 39 -1.47 -5.64 -11.34
CA LEU A 39 -0.69 -4.72 -10.50
C LEU A 39 0.40 -4.04 -11.32
N THR A 40 1.19 -4.80 -12.09
CA THR A 40 2.29 -4.26 -12.89
C THR A 40 1.79 -3.23 -13.91
N ASP A 41 0.64 -3.46 -14.54
CA ASP A 41 0.04 -2.52 -15.50
C ASP A 41 -0.39 -1.21 -14.84
N GLU A 42 -1.03 -1.27 -13.65
CA GLU A 42 -1.41 -0.09 -12.89
C GLU A 42 -0.18 0.70 -12.40
N VAL A 43 0.85 0.00 -11.94
CA VAL A 43 2.12 0.62 -11.52
C VAL A 43 2.82 1.28 -12.71
N ASN A 44 2.86 0.63 -13.86
CA ASN A 44 3.43 1.22 -15.08
C ASN A 44 2.70 2.50 -15.50
N ALA A 45 1.37 2.54 -15.36
CA ALA A 45 0.59 3.75 -15.61
C ALA A 45 1.01 4.89 -14.67
N ALA A 46 1.24 4.59 -13.38
CA ALA A 46 1.69 5.56 -12.39
C ALA A 46 3.14 6.02 -12.67
N VAL A 47 4.05 5.11 -12.96
CA VAL A 47 5.45 5.40 -13.31
C VAL A 47 5.52 6.31 -14.54
N LYS A 48 4.80 5.94 -15.61
CA LYS A 48 4.73 6.76 -16.83
C LYS A 48 4.23 8.16 -16.52
N ALA A 49 3.16 8.29 -15.75
CA ALA A 49 2.59 9.59 -15.38
C ALA A 49 3.56 10.45 -14.56
N ALA A 50 4.34 9.83 -13.65
CA ALA A 50 5.35 10.53 -12.87
C ALA A 50 6.45 11.11 -13.78
N PHE A 51 7.00 10.34 -14.72
CA PHE A 51 7.99 10.83 -15.68
C PHE A 51 7.40 11.89 -16.62
N ASP A 52 6.19 11.70 -17.13
CA ASP A 52 5.50 12.68 -17.98
C ASP A 52 5.16 13.98 -17.21
N SER A 53 5.20 13.94 -15.88
CA SER A 53 5.04 15.12 -14.99
C SER A 53 6.39 15.76 -14.60
N GLY A 54 7.50 15.30 -15.17
CA GLY A 54 8.84 15.84 -14.95
C GLY A 54 9.59 15.23 -13.76
N ALA A 55 9.29 14.00 -13.37
CA ALA A 55 10.14 13.28 -12.43
C ALA A 55 11.49 12.93 -13.06
N ASP A 56 12.58 13.13 -12.30
CA ASP A 56 13.92 12.72 -12.68
C ASP A 56 14.23 11.32 -12.17
N GLU A 57 13.60 10.94 -11.04
CA GLU A 57 13.78 9.66 -10.38
C GLU A 57 12.45 9.15 -9.82
N VAL A 58 12.15 7.88 -10.06
CA VAL A 58 10.96 7.20 -9.54
C VAL A 58 11.39 5.92 -8.85
N PHE A 59 11.04 5.80 -7.57
CA PHE A 59 11.15 4.56 -6.82
C PHE A 59 9.80 3.88 -6.76
N VAL A 60 9.75 2.60 -7.11
CA VAL A 60 8.60 1.72 -6.91
C VAL A 60 8.93 0.80 -5.75
N ASN A 61 8.10 0.77 -4.72
CA ASN A 61 8.23 -0.15 -3.60
C ASN A 61 7.16 -1.23 -3.71
N ASP A 62 7.55 -2.46 -4.03
CA ASP A 62 6.69 -3.63 -3.97
C ASP A 62 6.52 -4.04 -2.50
N SER A 63 5.53 -3.46 -1.83
CA SER A 63 5.39 -3.58 -0.37
C SER A 63 4.40 -4.66 0.09
N HIS A 64 3.61 -5.24 -0.83
CA HIS A 64 2.67 -6.30 -0.46
C HIS A 64 3.38 -7.62 -0.15
N GLY A 65 3.03 -8.25 0.96
CA GLY A 65 3.44 -9.60 1.31
C GLY A 65 4.95 -9.84 1.20
N SER A 66 5.37 -10.67 0.24
CA SER A 66 6.78 -11.02 0.03
C SER A 66 7.62 -9.93 -0.66
N GLY A 67 6.99 -8.90 -1.23
CA GLY A 67 7.68 -7.93 -2.08
C GLY A 67 8.10 -8.49 -3.45
N TYR A 68 7.36 -9.47 -3.97
CA TYR A 68 7.58 -10.09 -5.28
C TYR A 68 6.25 -10.23 -6.03
N ASN A 69 5.50 -9.13 -6.15
CA ASN A 69 4.17 -9.12 -6.76
C ASN A 69 4.16 -8.41 -8.12
N ILE A 70 5.21 -7.66 -8.42
CA ILE A 70 5.39 -6.95 -9.68
C ILE A 70 6.20 -7.84 -10.64
N LEU A 71 5.74 -7.96 -11.89
CA LEU A 71 6.48 -8.62 -12.94
C LEU A 71 7.67 -7.74 -13.35
N PHE A 72 8.82 -8.06 -12.79
CA PHE A 72 10.02 -7.24 -12.85
C PHE A 72 10.43 -6.88 -14.30
N GLU A 73 10.34 -7.84 -15.21
CA GLU A 73 10.72 -7.69 -16.60
C GLU A 73 9.76 -6.82 -17.41
N GLU A 74 8.56 -6.60 -16.89
CA GLU A 74 7.53 -5.79 -17.55
C GLU A 74 7.42 -4.36 -16.98
N LEU A 75 8.19 -4.05 -15.93
CA LEU A 75 8.18 -2.73 -15.32
C LEU A 75 8.91 -1.71 -16.21
N ASP A 76 8.44 -0.45 -16.21
CA ASP A 76 9.05 0.65 -16.96
C ASP A 76 10.56 0.78 -16.61
N PRO A 77 11.47 0.63 -17.56
CA PRO A 77 12.92 0.54 -17.31
C PRO A 77 13.53 1.83 -16.75
N ARG A 78 12.79 2.93 -16.71
CA ARG A 78 13.28 4.21 -16.18
C ARG A 78 13.19 4.29 -14.64
N CYS A 79 12.30 3.52 -14.01
CA CYS A 79 12.18 3.53 -12.56
C CYS A 79 13.17 2.57 -11.89
N ARG A 80 13.27 2.67 -10.58
CA ARG A 80 13.96 1.70 -9.72
C ARG A 80 12.95 1.01 -8.85
N ILE A 81 13.03 -0.32 -8.75
CA ILE A 81 12.16 -1.11 -7.89
C ILE A 81 12.89 -1.52 -6.61
N ILE A 82 12.19 -1.39 -5.50
CA ILE A 82 12.52 -1.97 -4.20
C ILE A 82 11.63 -3.19 -4.05
N HIS A 83 12.22 -4.36 -3.88
CA HIS A 83 11.50 -5.63 -3.80
C HIS A 83 12.14 -6.57 -2.80
N GLY A 84 11.37 -7.57 -2.35
CA GLY A 84 11.78 -8.46 -1.27
C GLY A 84 11.53 -7.87 0.11
N ARG A 85 11.74 -8.68 1.15
CA ARG A 85 11.59 -8.27 2.55
C ARG A 85 12.93 -8.06 3.23
N GLY A 86 13.08 -6.93 3.90
CA GLY A 86 14.23 -6.62 4.76
C GLY A 86 14.01 -7.00 6.23
N PHE A 87 15.06 -6.89 7.04
CA PHE A 87 15.07 -7.22 8.48
C PHE A 87 15.41 -6.03 9.37
N SER A 88 15.43 -4.82 8.83
CA SER A 88 15.77 -3.61 9.58
C SER A 88 14.55 -2.72 9.81
N ALA A 89 14.68 -1.78 10.73
CA ALA A 89 13.79 -0.63 10.81
C ALA A 89 13.58 -0.02 9.41
N ASN A 90 12.42 0.55 9.15
CA ASN A 90 12.00 1.03 7.83
C ASN A 90 11.85 -0.07 6.75
N ILE A 91 11.54 -1.30 7.18
CA ILE A 91 11.37 -2.44 6.26
C ILE A 91 10.18 -2.27 5.31
N TRP A 92 9.19 -1.48 5.69
CA TRP A 92 7.96 -1.33 4.91
C TRP A 92 8.06 -0.24 3.85
N LEU A 93 8.72 0.90 4.15
CA LEU A 93 8.92 2.01 3.22
C LEU A 93 10.42 2.34 3.03
N PRO A 94 11.24 1.37 2.60
CA PRO A 94 12.68 1.60 2.43
C PRO A 94 12.92 2.66 1.35
N LYS A 95 13.96 3.48 1.51
CA LYS A 95 14.28 4.61 0.62
C LYS A 95 13.28 5.79 0.66
N LEU A 96 12.22 5.75 1.46
CA LEU A 96 11.42 6.93 1.71
C LEU A 96 12.19 7.85 2.67
N ASP A 97 12.53 9.04 2.23
CA ASP A 97 13.23 10.06 3.01
C ASP A 97 12.78 11.48 2.59
N SER A 98 13.27 12.49 3.29
CA SER A 98 12.91 13.90 3.05
C SER A 98 13.36 14.46 1.69
N SER A 99 14.11 13.71 0.89
CA SER A 99 14.46 14.10 -0.48
C SER A 99 13.39 13.75 -1.51
N ILE A 100 12.34 13.00 -1.09
CA ILE A 100 11.20 12.66 -1.93
C ILE A 100 10.25 13.86 -2.02
N ASP A 101 9.88 14.24 -3.22
CA ASP A 101 8.99 15.38 -3.48
C ASP A 101 7.49 15.04 -3.32
N ALA A 102 7.11 13.80 -3.55
CA ALA A 102 5.75 13.32 -3.37
C ALA A 102 5.66 11.79 -3.32
N MET A 103 4.66 11.29 -2.59
CA MET A 103 4.30 9.87 -2.55
C MET A 103 3.01 9.62 -3.33
N VAL A 104 3.03 8.55 -4.11
CA VAL A 104 1.89 7.98 -4.84
C VAL A 104 1.66 6.57 -4.31
N MET A 105 0.41 6.12 -4.23
CA MET A 105 0.07 4.79 -3.75
C MET A 105 -0.86 4.09 -4.75
N VAL A 106 -0.54 2.85 -5.11
CA VAL A 106 -1.26 2.06 -6.12
C VAL A 106 -1.76 0.77 -5.52
N GLY A 107 -3.04 0.47 -5.74
CA GLY A 107 -3.63 -0.81 -5.35
C GLY A 107 -3.97 -0.94 -3.86
N MET A 108 -4.27 0.16 -3.19
CA MET A 108 -4.51 0.22 -1.74
C MET A 108 -5.89 -0.33 -1.36
N HIS A 109 -5.98 -0.96 -0.18
CA HIS A 109 -7.22 -1.51 0.40
C HIS A 109 -7.68 -0.75 1.66
N ALA A 110 -8.94 -0.96 2.05
CA ALA A 110 -9.50 -0.36 3.26
C ALA A 110 -9.01 -1.05 4.55
N MET A 111 -9.05 -0.34 5.67
CA MET A 111 -8.66 -0.88 6.97
C MET A 111 -9.55 -2.05 7.40
N GLY A 112 -9.00 -2.92 8.24
CA GLY A 112 -9.72 -4.03 8.86
C GLY A 112 -11.03 -3.60 9.52
N GLY A 113 -12.09 -4.38 9.29
CA GLY A 113 -13.43 -4.12 9.83
C GLY A 113 -14.25 -3.09 9.05
N THR A 114 -13.76 -2.55 7.92
CA THR A 114 -14.56 -1.69 7.04
C THR A 114 -15.64 -2.52 6.34
N PRO A 115 -16.93 -2.17 6.52
CA PRO A 115 -18.01 -2.93 5.88
C PRO A 115 -17.95 -2.86 4.35
N ASN A 116 -18.27 -3.98 3.70
CA ASN A 116 -18.34 -4.07 2.22
C ASN A 116 -17.08 -3.53 1.53
N SER A 117 -15.90 -3.86 2.06
CA SER A 117 -14.60 -3.58 1.40
C SER A 117 -13.89 -4.87 1.03
N ILE A 118 -13.03 -4.81 0.01
CA ILE A 118 -12.29 -5.97 -0.48
C ILE A 118 -11.19 -6.34 0.52
N THR A 119 -11.19 -7.61 0.95
CA THR A 119 -10.18 -8.22 1.85
C THR A 119 -9.67 -7.26 2.94
N PRO A 120 -10.56 -6.58 3.72
CA PRO A 120 -10.13 -5.55 4.66
C PRO A 120 -9.35 -6.17 5.82
N HIS A 121 -8.13 -5.73 6.02
CA HIS A 121 -7.27 -6.18 7.11
C HIS A 121 -6.39 -5.04 7.60
N SER A 122 -5.62 -5.25 8.65
CA SER A 122 -4.75 -4.25 9.26
C SER A 122 -5.47 -2.94 9.61
N ARG A 123 -5.71 -2.73 10.89
CA ARG A 123 -6.31 -1.50 11.41
C ARG A 123 -5.43 -0.94 12.51
N TRP A 124 -4.68 0.09 12.21
CA TRP A 124 -3.82 0.76 13.17
C TRP A 124 -4.64 1.61 14.13
N GLU A 125 -4.55 1.29 15.42
CA GLU A 125 -5.20 2.03 16.49
C GLU A 125 -4.22 3.06 17.05
N VAL A 126 -4.61 4.33 17.02
CA VAL A 126 -3.84 5.44 17.55
C VAL A 126 -4.54 6.03 18.77
N ASN A 127 -3.79 6.22 19.87
CA ASN A 127 -4.25 6.84 21.10
C ASN A 127 -5.53 6.19 21.66
N ASP A 128 -5.48 4.86 21.85
CA ASP A 128 -6.56 4.06 22.43
C ASP A 128 -7.91 4.26 21.71
N GLY A 129 -7.90 4.26 20.38
CA GLY A 129 -9.10 4.35 19.56
C GLY A 129 -9.57 5.77 19.24
N GLN A 130 -8.79 6.80 19.57
CA GLN A 130 -9.12 8.17 19.13
C GLN A 130 -9.03 8.34 17.62
N MET A 131 -8.16 7.55 16.98
CA MET A 131 -8.03 7.50 15.52
C MET A 131 -7.70 6.08 15.07
N PHE A 132 -8.18 5.74 13.87
CA PHE A 132 -7.81 4.51 13.19
C PHE A 132 -7.25 4.83 11.80
N LEU A 133 -6.22 4.08 11.40
CA LEU A 133 -5.57 4.21 10.11
C LEU A 133 -5.58 2.86 9.40
N SER A 134 -5.79 2.87 8.09
CA SER A 134 -5.43 1.76 7.19
C SER A 134 -3.92 1.74 6.97
N GLU A 135 -3.41 0.74 6.28
CA GLU A 135 -2.02 0.75 5.79
C GLU A 135 -1.74 1.96 4.91
N CYS A 136 -2.67 2.32 4.04
CA CYS A 136 -2.57 3.51 3.21
C CYS A 136 -2.39 4.79 4.03
N THR A 137 -3.28 5.05 4.98
CA THR A 137 -3.20 6.28 5.79
C THR A 137 -2.08 6.25 6.82
N MET A 138 -1.62 5.05 7.24
CA MET A 138 -0.37 4.89 7.99
C MET A 138 0.84 5.30 7.13
N ALA A 139 0.91 4.84 5.88
CA ALA A 139 1.97 5.26 4.97
C ALA A 139 1.97 6.77 4.73
N CYS A 140 0.77 7.38 4.61
CA CYS A 140 0.64 8.84 4.55
C CYS A 140 1.22 9.54 5.79
N ALA A 141 1.01 8.98 6.99
CA ALA A 141 1.52 9.55 8.24
C ALA A 141 3.05 9.39 8.35
N LEU A 142 3.59 8.24 7.96
CA LEU A 142 5.04 8.01 7.91
C LEU A 142 5.74 8.96 6.93
N ALA A 143 5.16 9.15 5.74
CA ALA A 143 5.63 10.14 4.78
C ALA A 143 5.51 11.57 5.33
N GLY A 144 4.44 11.82 6.06
CA GLY A 144 4.16 13.11 6.71
C GLY A 144 5.22 13.52 7.73
N ASP A 145 5.74 12.60 8.54
CA ASP A 145 6.84 12.85 9.48
C ASP A 145 8.12 13.32 8.76
N LEU A 146 8.30 12.91 7.50
CA LEU A 146 9.42 13.31 6.66
C LEU A 146 9.14 14.60 5.84
N GLY A 147 7.94 15.17 5.99
CA GLY A 147 7.50 16.34 5.22
C GLY A 147 7.08 16.00 3.79
N VAL A 148 6.90 14.72 3.44
CA VAL A 148 6.53 14.25 2.10
C VAL A 148 5.01 14.20 1.97
N PRO A 149 4.39 14.92 1.02
CA PRO A 149 2.95 14.83 0.80
C PRO A 149 2.59 13.55 0.05
N ALA A 150 1.55 12.84 0.51
CA ALA A 150 0.87 11.82 -0.26
C ALA A 150 -0.12 12.49 -1.23
N VAL A 151 0.11 12.36 -2.52
CA VAL A 151 -0.59 13.17 -3.52
C VAL A 151 -1.65 12.43 -4.30
N MET A 152 -1.54 11.10 -4.40
CA MET A 152 -2.49 10.26 -5.11
C MET A 152 -2.51 8.85 -4.52
N LEU A 153 -3.68 8.23 -4.52
CA LEU A 153 -3.84 6.80 -4.32
C LEU A 153 -4.85 6.21 -5.32
N SER A 154 -4.72 4.91 -5.60
CA SER A 154 -5.76 4.11 -6.24
C SER A 154 -6.17 2.93 -5.36
N GLY A 155 -7.45 2.55 -5.46
CA GLY A 155 -8.00 1.43 -4.69
C GLY A 155 -9.51 1.30 -4.88
N ASP A 156 -10.17 0.62 -3.93
CA ASP A 156 -11.63 0.57 -3.90
C ASP A 156 -12.25 1.89 -3.40
N ASP A 157 -13.58 1.99 -3.49
CA ASP A 157 -14.34 3.17 -3.07
C ASP A 157 -14.17 3.47 -1.57
N LYS A 158 -13.93 2.45 -0.71
CA LYS A 158 -13.83 2.62 0.74
C LYS A 158 -12.50 3.25 1.14
N ILE A 159 -11.39 2.75 0.61
CA ILE A 159 -10.07 3.37 0.89
C ILE A 159 -9.98 4.77 0.27
N CYS A 160 -10.58 4.98 -0.89
CA CYS A 160 -10.65 6.30 -1.49
C CYS A 160 -11.41 7.31 -0.63
N ALA A 161 -12.52 6.88 -0.01
CA ALA A 161 -13.28 7.71 0.92
C ALA A 161 -12.45 8.05 2.19
N GLU A 162 -11.80 7.04 2.80
CA GLU A 162 -10.92 7.23 3.96
C GLU A 162 -9.80 8.23 3.68
N ALA A 163 -9.12 8.05 2.54
CA ALA A 163 -8.01 8.92 2.19
C ALA A 163 -8.43 10.38 1.96
N ARG A 164 -9.58 10.62 1.33
CA ARG A 164 -10.13 11.97 1.15
C ARG A 164 -10.44 12.65 2.48
N GLU A 165 -10.93 11.88 3.46
CA GLU A 165 -11.21 12.37 4.80
C GLU A 165 -9.94 12.75 5.56
N LYS A 166 -8.92 11.87 5.56
CA LYS A 166 -7.72 12.01 6.39
C LYS A 166 -6.63 12.88 5.75
N VAL A 167 -6.56 12.91 4.42
CA VAL A 167 -5.55 13.67 3.67
C VAL A 167 -6.24 14.64 2.70
N PRO A 168 -6.68 15.81 3.19
CA PRO A 168 -7.40 16.77 2.35
C PRO A 168 -6.62 17.19 1.12
N GLY A 169 -7.24 17.04 -0.04
CA GLY A 169 -6.62 17.41 -1.33
C GLY A 169 -5.94 16.26 -2.06
N ILE A 170 -5.75 15.09 -1.43
CA ILE A 170 -5.25 13.90 -2.12
C ILE A 170 -6.15 13.53 -3.31
N VAL A 171 -5.55 13.11 -4.40
CA VAL A 171 -6.28 12.59 -5.57
C VAL A 171 -6.55 11.10 -5.33
N ALA A 172 -7.80 10.74 -5.06
CA ALA A 172 -8.20 9.36 -4.83
C ALA A 172 -8.91 8.81 -6.07
N VAL A 173 -8.33 7.78 -6.68
CA VAL A 173 -8.78 7.13 -7.92
C VAL A 173 -9.44 5.80 -7.60
N GLU A 174 -10.77 5.78 -7.71
CA GLU A 174 -11.56 4.57 -7.53
C GLU A 174 -11.46 3.70 -8.78
N VAL A 175 -10.84 2.53 -8.66
CA VAL A 175 -10.72 1.55 -9.75
C VAL A 175 -11.73 0.41 -9.63
N LYS A 176 -12.40 0.32 -8.47
CA LYS A 176 -13.49 -0.62 -8.24
C LYS A 176 -14.40 -0.17 -7.10
N GLU A 177 -15.65 -0.61 -7.15
CA GLU A 177 -16.60 -0.56 -6.05
C GLU A 177 -16.58 -1.90 -5.31
N ALA A 178 -16.32 -1.88 -4.02
CA ALA A 178 -16.35 -3.06 -3.17
C ALA A 178 -17.78 -3.39 -2.74
N LEU A 179 -18.24 -4.59 -3.08
CA LEU A 179 -19.60 -5.07 -2.76
C LEU A 179 -19.61 -5.97 -1.51
N SER A 180 -18.52 -6.68 -1.27
CA SER A 180 -18.28 -7.50 -0.08
C SER A 180 -16.78 -7.76 0.06
N ALA A 181 -16.37 -8.54 1.07
CA ALA A 181 -14.96 -8.88 1.28
C ALA A 181 -14.30 -9.61 0.08
N TYR A 182 -15.08 -10.23 -0.80
CA TYR A 182 -14.61 -11.06 -1.91
C TYR A 182 -15.37 -10.79 -3.23
N GLN A 183 -16.06 -9.67 -3.33
CA GLN A 183 -16.82 -9.30 -4.53
C GLN A 183 -16.72 -7.82 -4.82
N ALA A 184 -16.38 -7.48 -6.06
CA ALA A 184 -16.27 -6.10 -6.52
C ALA A 184 -16.88 -5.90 -7.89
N CYS A 185 -17.29 -4.66 -8.16
CA CYS A 185 -17.54 -4.15 -9.50
C CYS A 185 -16.33 -3.34 -9.94
N SER A 186 -15.47 -3.93 -10.76
CA SER A 186 -14.18 -3.34 -11.15
C SER A 186 -14.26 -2.68 -12.52
N LEU A 187 -13.49 -1.61 -12.68
CA LEU A 187 -13.17 -1.08 -14.01
C LEU A 187 -12.36 -2.12 -14.80
N ILE A 188 -12.49 -2.05 -16.11
CA ILE A 188 -11.63 -2.84 -16.99
C ILE A 188 -10.19 -2.28 -16.91
N PRO A 189 -9.15 -3.12 -16.95
CA PRO A 189 -7.76 -2.72 -16.65
C PRO A 189 -7.27 -1.50 -17.43
N SER A 190 -7.58 -1.41 -18.73
CA SER A 190 -7.19 -0.24 -19.54
C SER A 190 -7.79 1.08 -19.04
N ARG A 191 -9.04 1.04 -18.52
CA ARG A 191 -9.66 2.23 -17.94
C ARG A 191 -9.08 2.57 -16.57
N ALA A 192 -8.82 1.57 -15.72
CA ALA A 192 -8.16 1.76 -14.45
C ALA A 192 -6.78 2.42 -14.66
N CYS A 193 -5.94 1.86 -15.52
CA CYS A 193 -4.63 2.43 -15.86
C CYS A 193 -4.73 3.87 -16.37
N GLN A 194 -5.71 4.17 -17.23
CA GLN A 194 -5.94 5.54 -17.71
C GLN A 194 -6.24 6.51 -16.56
N LEU A 195 -7.15 6.14 -15.65
CA LEU A 195 -7.52 7.00 -14.51
C LEU A 195 -6.37 7.17 -13.53
N ILE A 196 -5.58 6.11 -13.28
CA ILE A 196 -4.37 6.18 -12.45
C ILE A 196 -3.36 7.16 -13.07
N TYR A 197 -3.09 7.03 -14.38
CA TYR A 197 -2.20 7.96 -15.09
C TYR A 197 -2.68 9.43 -14.94
N GLU A 198 -3.96 9.68 -15.17
CA GLU A 198 -4.55 11.03 -15.02
C GLU A 198 -4.46 11.52 -13.57
N GLY A 199 -4.78 10.65 -12.59
CA GLY A 199 -4.74 10.94 -11.17
C GLY A 199 -3.34 11.28 -10.66
N VAL A 200 -2.32 10.52 -11.08
CA VAL A 200 -0.91 10.81 -10.72
C VAL A 200 -0.48 12.17 -11.26
N LYS A 201 -0.79 12.47 -12.51
CA LYS A 201 -0.48 13.81 -13.08
C LYS A 201 -1.15 14.93 -12.31
N GLN A 202 -2.42 14.76 -11.96
CA GLN A 202 -3.17 15.74 -11.17
C GLN A 202 -2.58 15.89 -9.76
N GLY A 203 -2.24 14.78 -9.08
CA GLY A 203 -1.66 14.79 -7.75
C GLY A 203 -0.30 15.48 -7.73
N ILE A 204 0.59 15.13 -8.65
CA ILE A 204 1.92 15.74 -8.78
C ILE A 204 1.81 17.26 -9.07
N ALA A 205 0.91 17.67 -9.95
CA ALA A 205 0.69 19.07 -10.25
C ALA A 205 0.22 19.88 -9.01
N ARG A 206 -0.47 19.23 -8.08
CA ARG A 206 -1.02 19.83 -6.86
C ARG A 206 -0.16 19.62 -5.61
N ARG A 207 0.99 18.96 -5.71
CA ARG A 207 1.80 18.50 -4.56
C ARG A 207 2.13 19.61 -3.54
N HIS A 208 2.34 20.83 -3.99
CA HIS A 208 2.64 21.95 -3.09
C HIS A 208 1.42 22.48 -2.32
N SER A 209 0.20 22.12 -2.74
CA SER A 209 -1.04 22.49 -2.05
C SER A 209 -1.57 21.39 -1.12
N ILE A 210 -1.07 20.16 -1.26
CA ILE A 210 -1.41 19.03 -0.41
C ILE A 210 -0.43 19.01 0.77
N LYS A 211 -0.98 19.15 1.98
CA LYS A 211 -0.14 19.14 3.18
C LYS A 211 0.25 17.71 3.56
N PRO A 212 1.49 17.48 4.01
CA PRO A 212 1.86 16.21 4.63
C PRO A 212 0.90 15.86 5.79
N PHE A 213 0.50 14.61 5.88
CA PHE A 213 -0.37 14.12 6.95
C PHE A 213 0.46 13.79 8.19
N VAL A 214 0.49 14.70 9.16
CA VAL A 214 1.33 14.61 10.36
C VAL A 214 0.46 14.37 11.59
N LEU A 215 0.80 13.35 12.37
CA LEU A 215 0.19 13.07 13.67
C LEU A 215 1.00 13.73 14.79
N GLN A 216 0.33 14.47 15.65
CA GLN A 216 0.97 15.17 16.77
C GLN A 216 1.15 14.20 17.95
N GLY A 217 2.39 14.02 18.40
CA GLY A 217 2.70 13.21 19.57
C GLY A 217 2.44 13.88 20.92
N PRO A 218 2.56 13.13 22.03
CA PRO A 218 2.95 11.70 22.09
C PRO A 218 1.85 10.78 21.56
N LEU A 219 2.26 9.64 20.99
CA LEU A 219 1.36 8.67 20.34
C LEU A 219 1.45 7.31 21.04
N ARG A 220 0.30 6.64 21.13
CA ARG A 220 0.16 5.23 21.49
C ARG A 220 -0.32 4.48 20.25
N LEU A 221 0.45 3.49 19.81
CA LEU A 221 0.17 2.73 18.59
C LEU A 221 -0.05 1.26 18.89
N ASN A 222 -1.07 0.69 18.27
CA ASN A 222 -1.31 -0.76 18.22
C ASN A 222 -1.86 -1.15 16.86
N LEU A 223 -1.75 -2.43 16.51
CA LEU A 223 -2.37 -3.01 15.32
C LEU A 223 -3.54 -3.91 15.74
N LEU A 224 -4.66 -3.74 15.09
CA LEU A 224 -5.80 -4.65 15.12
C LEU A 224 -5.87 -5.36 13.78
N ASP A 225 -5.96 -6.68 13.79
CA ASP A 225 -6.06 -7.46 12.56
C ASP A 225 -7.07 -8.60 12.70
N SER A 226 -7.46 -9.19 11.60
CA SER A 226 -8.43 -10.27 11.55
C SER A 226 -7.89 -11.47 10.77
N LYS A 227 -8.15 -12.66 11.29
CA LYS A 227 -7.90 -13.89 10.52
C LYS A 227 -8.91 -14.00 9.39
N GLY A 228 -8.42 -14.11 8.15
CA GLY A 228 -9.27 -14.30 6.97
C GLY A 228 -10.08 -13.07 6.56
N HIS A 229 -9.61 -11.87 6.89
CA HIS A 229 -10.18 -10.59 6.43
C HIS A 229 -11.64 -10.34 6.86
N VAL A 230 -12.08 -10.95 7.94
CA VAL A 230 -13.43 -10.78 8.51
C VAL A 230 -13.35 -10.59 10.03
N PRO A 231 -14.22 -9.74 10.62
CA PRO A 231 -14.29 -9.57 12.07
C PRO A 231 -14.53 -10.89 12.82
N PRO A 232 -14.09 -11.01 14.11
CA PRO A 232 -13.58 -9.92 14.95
C PRO A 232 -12.12 -9.55 14.64
N LEU A 233 -11.78 -8.28 14.93
CA LEU A 233 -10.40 -7.82 14.93
C LEU A 233 -9.77 -8.15 16.28
N GLU A 234 -8.57 -8.67 16.27
CA GLU A 234 -7.77 -8.99 17.44
C GLU A 234 -6.57 -8.05 17.53
N ARG A 235 -6.18 -7.68 18.75
CA ARG A 235 -4.99 -6.86 18.98
C ARG A 235 -3.73 -7.69 18.74
N MET A 236 -2.84 -7.16 17.90
CA MET A 236 -1.58 -7.79 17.55
C MET A 236 -0.44 -7.15 18.36
N GLY A 237 0.30 -7.97 19.11
CA GLY A 237 1.45 -7.48 19.89
C GLY A 237 1.10 -6.51 21.03
N ASN A 238 2.09 -5.73 21.44
CA ASN A 238 1.98 -4.77 22.54
C ASN A 238 1.75 -3.34 22.01
N THR A 239 1.00 -2.54 22.80
CA THR A 239 0.89 -1.10 22.52
C THR A 239 2.25 -0.43 22.71
N VAL A 240 2.66 0.38 21.74
CA VAL A 240 3.92 1.12 21.73
C VAL A 240 3.65 2.61 21.93
N GLU A 241 4.47 3.26 22.75
CA GLU A 241 4.42 4.72 22.96
C GLU A 241 5.65 5.38 22.34
N ALA A 242 5.46 6.48 21.62
CA ALA A 242 6.52 7.24 20.98
C ALA A 242 6.16 8.71 20.76
N LYS A 243 7.14 9.52 20.35
CA LYS A 243 6.94 10.94 20.06
C LYS A 243 6.40 11.21 18.67
N THR A 244 6.76 10.36 17.70
CA THR A 244 6.33 10.46 16.31
C THR A 244 5.73 9.15 15.85
N ILE A 245 4.98 9.17 14.74
CA ILE A 245 4.40 7.95 14.19
C ILE A 245 5.47 7.02 13.62
N THR A 246 6.53 7.56 13.05
CA THR A 246 7.67 6.77 12.55
C THR A 246 8.34 6.01 13.69
N GLU A 247 8.64 6.68 14.80
CA GLU A 247 9.22 6.01 15.98
C GLU A 247 8.30 4.94 16.57
N ALA A 248 6.98 5.20 16.62
CA ALA A 248 5.99 4.24 17.09
C ALA A 248 5.91 3.01 16.18
N PHE A 249 5.86 3.22 14.89
CA PHE A 249 5.80 2.17 13.88
C PHE A 249 7.06 1.30 13.91
N ASP A 250 8.26 1.90 13.91
CA ASP A 250 9.52 1.17 13.96
C ASP A 250 9.64 0.30 15.23
N ARG A 251 9.22 0.83 16.39
CA ARG A 251 9.20 0.07 17.64
C ARG A 251 8.19 -1.07 17.61
N PHE A 252 7.02 -0.83 17.02
CA PHE A 252 5.99 -1.86 16.87
C PHE A 252 6.50 -3.00 15.98
N GLU A 253 6.99 -2.70 14.79
CA GLU A 253 7.54 -3.67 13.84
C GLU A 253 8.70 -4.47 14.46
N ALA A 254 9.61 -3.82 15.19
CA ALA A 254 10.69 -4.50 15.89
C ALA A 254 10.18 -5.48 16.97
N SER A 255 9.03 -5.20 17.58
CA SER A 255 8.41 -6.07 18.60
C SER A 255 7.71 -7.30 18.01
N MET A 256 7.30 -7.26 16.75
CA MET A 256 6.58 -8.34 16.08
C MET A 256 7.45 -9.53 15.69
N ALA A 257 8.78 -9.42 15.85
CA ALA A 257 9.74 -10.51 15.57
C ALA A 257 9.47 -11.17 14.20
N TRP A 258 9.33 -10.36 13.16
CA TRP A 258 9.17 -10.86 11.80
C TRP A 258 10.32 -11.82 11.46
N THR A 259 10.01 -13.10 11.38
CA THR A 259 10.99 -14.10 10.98
C THR A 259 10.97 -14.29 9.47
N PRO A 260 12.13 -14.59 8.84
CA PRO A 260 12.19 -14.88 7.40
C PRO A 260 11.26 -15.99 6.93
N GLY A 261 10.85 -16.89 7.82
CA GLY A 261 9.94 -18.00 7.53
C GLY A 261 8.46 -17.59 7.31
N ALA A 262 8.12 -16.30 7.45
CA ALA A 262 6.80 -15.81 7.05
C ALA A 262 6.63 -15.70 5.53
N ILE A 263 7.71 -15.79 4.76
CA ILE A 263 7.65 -15.96 3.31
C ILE A 263 7.53 -17.47 3.06
N GLU A 264 6.35 -17.92 2.66
CA GLU A 264 6.18 -19.26 2.14
C GLU A 264 6.90 -19.36 0.79
N LEU A 265 8.19 -19.66 0.86
CA LEU A 265 8.93 -20.07 -0.32
C LEU A 265 8.43 -21.43 -0.78
N PRO A 266 8.43 -21.73 -2.08
CA PRO A 266 8.09 -23.04 -2.58
C PRO A 266 8.89 -24.13 -1.85
N ASP A 267 8.26 -25.26 -1.56
CA ASP A 267 8.93 -26.42 -0.96
C ASP A 267 10.22 -26.75 -1.71
N GLY A 268 11.31 -26.88 -0.97
CA GLY A 268 12.62 -27.15 -1.54
C GLY A 268 13.45 -25.93 -1.95
N PHE A 269 12.92 -24.70 -1.79
CA PHE A 269 13.75 -23.50 -1.97
C PHE A 269 14.70 -23.35 -0.78
N GLN A 270 16.00 -23.32 -1.06
CA GLN A 270 17.04 -23.05 -0.07
C GLN A 270 17.73 -21.75 -0.45
N PHE A 271 17.89 -20.86 0.53
CA PHE A 271 18.80 -19.73 0.34
C PHE A 271 20.23 -20.24 0.19
N PRO A 272 20.99 -19.70 -0.75
CA PRO A 272 22.39 -20.06 -0.91
C PRO A 272 23.22 -19.71 0.31
#